data_27c65182f5e86efe70befaa93435cbaa
#
_entry.id   27c65182f5e86efe70befaa93435cbaa
#
_cell.length_a   1.000
_cell.length_b   1.000
_cell.length_c   1.000
_cell.angle_alpha   90.00
_cell.angle_beta   90.00
_cell.angle_gamma   90.00
#
_symmetry.space_group_name_H-M   'P 1'
#
loop_
_entity.id
_entity.type
_entity.pdbx_description
1 polymer ?
#
loop_
_entity_poly.entity_id
_entity_poly.type
_entity_poly.pdbx_seq_one_letter_code
_entity_poly.pdbx_strand_id
1 'polypeptide(L)'
;MVKNKVQLITYPDSLGGDLKALKHHLDTYFPKVFEGGIHILPPYPSSGDRGFAPLTYFEIDPKFGDWSDIKDLAEDYDLLLDIMVNHISQQSPYFQDFLKNGRDSQYADYFLTLEKIWKDGQPVQSDIDQMFLRREQPYSEFVIEKTGEVEKVWTTFGKTTPSEQIDLDVHSEQVKQLFIDIFKHFHENGIKIVRLDAVGYVLKKLGTSCFFVEPDIYEF
;
A
#
# COMPACT_ATOMS: atom_id res chain seq x y z
N MET A 1 12.09 -16.27 16.19
CA MET A 1 11.56 -15.24 17.12
C MET A 1 12.30 -13.95 16.83
N VAL A 2 11.60 -12.83 16.66
CA VAL A 2 12.24 -11.52 16.41
C VAL A 2 13.08 -11.12 17.60
N LYS A 3 14.29 -10.63 17.35
CA LYS A 3 15.26 -10.26 18.39
C LYS A 3 14.99 -8.82 18.86
N ASN A 4 14.94 -8.60 20.16
CA ASN A 4 14.87 -7.26 20.74
C ASN A 4 16.27 -6.63 20.77
N LYS A 5 16.72 -6.17 19.63
CA LYS A 5 18.03 -5.57 19.37
C LYS A 5 17.86 -4.33 18.47
N VAL A 6 18.98 -3.65 18.18
CA VAL A 6 18.99 -2.50 17.28
C VAL A 6 18.52 -2.92 15.88
N GLN A 7 17.56 -2.18 15.32
CA GLN A 7 17.08 -2.32 13.95
C GLN A 7 17.52 -1.12 13.11
N LEU A 8 17.80 -1.37 11.85
CA LEU A 8 17.99 -0.32 10.84
C LEU A 8 16.67 -0.08 10.10
N ILE A 9 16.32 1.18 9.89
CA ILE A 9 15.27 1.59 8.91
C ILE A 9 15.99 2.29 7.77
N THR A 10 15.82 1.80 6.55
CA THR A 10 16.53 2.33 5.39
C THR A 10 15.71 2.15 4.10
N TYR A 11 15.92 3.02 3.13
CA TYR A 11 15.50 2.74 1.76
C TYR A 11 16.50 1.78 1.09
N PRO A 12 16.07 1.01 0.07
CA PRO A 12 16.95 0.07 -0.62
C PRO A 12 18.15 0.74 -1.29
N ASP A 13 18.04 2.03 -1.63
CA ASP A 13 19.06 2.83 -2.32
C ASP A 13 19.94 3.69 -1.39
N SER A 14 19.69 3.71 -0.08
CA SER A 14 20.38 4.64 0.83
C SER A 14 21.84 4.30 1.07
N LEU A 15 22.22 3.03 0.96
CA LEU A 15 23.59 2.56 1.14
C LEU A 15 24.05 1.81 -0.11
N GLY A 16 24.55 2.55 -1.10
CA GLY A 16 25.17 1.98 -2.31
C GLY A 16 24.26 1.92 -3.55
N GLY A 17 22.97 2.27 -3.43
CA GLY A 17 22.07 2.45 -4.57
C GLY A 17 21.14 1.27 -4.88
N ASP A 18 21.40 0.08 -4.34
CA ASP A 18 20.57 -1.12 -4.52
C ASP A 18 20.69 -2.09 -3.33
N LEU A 19 19.91 -3.18 -3.36
CA LEU A 19 19.86 -4.18 -2.29
C LEU A 19 21.19 -4.95 -2.13
N LYS A 20 21.89 -5.23 -3.22
CA LYS A 20 23.21 -5.91 -3.15
C LYS A 20 24.25 -5.04 -2.51
N ALA A 21 24.30 -3.78 -2.91
CA ALA A 21 25.22 -2.82 -2.30
C ALA A 21 24.84 -2.56 -0.84
N LEU A 22 23.55 -2.46 -0.50
CA LEU A 22 23.07 -2.37 0.87
C LEU A 22 23.61 -3.52 1.72
N LYS A 23 23.43 -4.78 1.29
CA LYS A 23 23.95 -5.96 1.99
C LYS A 23 25.46 -5.88 2.16
N HIS A 24 26.18 -5.60 1.08
CA HIS A 24 27.65 -5.48 1.12
C HIS A 24 28.13 -4.45 2.14
N HIS A 25 27.48 -3.28 2.19
CA HIS A 25 27.86 -2.24 3.16
C HIS A 25 27.57 -2.64 4.60
N LEU A 26 26.44 -3.30 4.83
CA LEU A 26 26.06 -3.78 6.16
C LEU A 26 27.04 -4.82 6.66
N ASP A 27 27.39 -5.80 5.83
CA ASP A 27 28.31 -6.88 6.21
C ASP A 27 29.75 -6.38 6.41
N THR A 28 30.17 -5.39 5.62
CA THR A 28 31.54 -4.86 5.65
C THR A 28 31.77 -3.84 6.75
N TYR A 29 30.86 -2.87 6.89
CA TYR A 29 31.10 -1.70 7.74
C TYR A 29 30.32 -1.72 9.05
N PHE A 30 29.26 -2.55 9.13
CA PHE A 30 28.37 -2.61 10.30
C PHE A 30 28.15 -4.04 10.82
N PRO A 31 29.18 -4.91 10.84
CA PRO A 31 28.99 -6.30 11.25
C PRO A 31 28.44 -6.36 12.68
N LYS A 32 27.34 -7.11 12.87
CA LYS A 32 26.64 -7.33 14.15
C LYS A 32 26.06 -6.07 14.83
N VAL A 33 25.94 -4.95 14.10
CA VAL A 33 25.31 -3.73 14.63
C VAL A 33 23.79 -3.86 14.65
N PHE A 34 23.21 -4.35 13.56
CA PHE A 34 21.74 -4.43 13.37
C PHE A 34 21.21 -5.84 13.61
N GLU A 35 21.55 -6.41 14.75
CA GLU A 35 21.12 -7.77 15.12
C GLU A 35 19.59 -7.91 15.34
N GLY A 36 18.86 -6.80 15.48
CA GLY A 36 17.40 -6.76 15.58
C GLY A 36 16.70 -6.85 14.23
N GLY A 37 17.44 -6.68 13.12
CA GLY A 37 16.92 -6.77 11.78
C GLY A 37 16.93 -5.46 11.00
N ILE A 38 16.34 -5.49 9.80
CA ILE A 38 16.30 -4.37 8.88
C ILE A 38 14.86 -4.14 8.41
N HIS A 39 14.38 -2.93 8.59
CA HIS A 39 13.19 -2.42 7.94
C HIS A 39 13.60 -1.78 6.62
N ILE A 40 13.35 -2.48 5.53
CA ILE A 40 13.53 -1.95 4.18
C ILE A 40 12.24 -1.24 3.80
N LEU A 41 12.30 0.08 3.67
CA LEU A 41 11.19 0.90 3.19
C LEU A 41 10.85 0.51 1.75
N PRO A 42 9.60 0.71 1.27
CA PRO A 42 9.02 0.00 0.14
C PRO A 42 9.94 -0.13 -1.07
N PRO A 43 10.39 -1.35 -1.42
CA PRO A 43 11.29 -1.60 -2.55
C PRO A 43 10.54 -1.90 -3.85
N TYR A 44 9.22 -1.81 -3.86
CA TYR A 44 8.35 -2.19 -4.97
C TYR A 44 8.37 -1.17 -6.12
N PRO A 45 8.00 -1.56 -7.36
CA PRO A 45 7.64 -0.62 -8.41
C PRO A 45 6.54 0.32 -7.89
N SER A 46 6.77 1.61 -8.03
CA SER A 46 5.88 2.63 -7.46
C SER A 46 5.76 3.83 -8.39
N SER A 47 4.58 4.41 -8.46
CA SER A 47 4.32 5.65 -9.22
C SER A 47 4.68 6.92 -8.45
N GLY A 48 5.03 6.81 -7.17
CA GLY A 48 5.34 7.98 -6.36
C GLY A 48 5.58 7.69 -4.89
N ASP A 49 5.74 8.77 -4.14
CA ASP A 49 5.88 8.77 -2.68
C ASP A 49 6.99 7.83 -2.15
N ARG A 50 8.09 7.71 -2.91
CA ARG A 50 9.25 6.85 -2.59
C ARG A 50 8.87 5.41 -2.24
N GLY A 51 7.98 4.79 -3.03
CA GLY A 51 7.56 3.41 -2.82
C GLY A 51 6.18 3.25 -2.18
N PHE A 52 5.65 4.29 -1.53
CA PHE A 52 4.34 4.24 -0.86
C PHE A 52 3.12 4.38 -1.80
N ALA A 53 3.33 4.41 -3.11
CA ALA A 53 2.28 4.25 -4.14
C ALA A 53 2.60 3.02 -5.00
N PRO A 54 2.53 1.78 -4.44
CA PRO A 54 3.00 0.58 -5.12
C PRO A 54 2.11 0.22 -6.31
N LEU A 55 2.71 -0.27 -7.38
CA LEU A 55 1.99 -0.87 -8.51
C LEU A 55 1.61 -2.32 -8.19
N THR A 56 2.52 -3.02 -7.50
CA THR A 56 2.39 -4.41 -7.11
C THR A 56 3.29 -4.68 -5.90
N TYR A 57 3.04 -5.78 -5.19
CA TYR A 57 3.90 -6.29 -4.11
C TYR A 57 4.67 -7.55 -4.52
N PHE A 58 4.42 -8.06 -5.73
CA PHE A 58 5.01 -9.32 -6.21
C PHE A 58 6.32 -9.11 -6.96
N GLU A 59 6.72 -7.87 -7.17
CA GLU A 59 7.96 -7.48 -7.83
C GLU A 59 8.75 -6.50 -6.95
N ILE A 60 10.06 -6.54 -7.05
CA ILE A 60 10.96 -5.49 -6.57
C ILE A 60 11.21 -4.55 -7.76
N ASP A 61 11.30 -3.24 -7.50
CA ASP A 61 11.66 -2.28 -8.55
C ASP A 61 13.04 -2.66 -9.12
N PRO A 62 13.14 -2.91 -10.43
CA PRO A 62 14.39 -3.38 -11.06
C PRO A 62 15.62 -2.53 -10.78
N LYS A 63 15.43 -1.24 -10.44
CA LYS A 63 16.53 -0.36 -10.02
C LYS A 63 17.15 -0.75 -8.68
N PHE A 64 16.44 -1.50 -7.86
CA PHE A 64 16.91 -1.93 -6.54
C PHE A 64 17.35 -3.40 -6.51
N GLY A 65 17.00 -4.20 -7.53
CA GLY A 65 17.28 -5.62 -7.58
C GLY A 65 16.04 -6.47 -7.77
N ASP A 66 15.99 -7.63 -7.14
CA ASP A 66 14.87 -8.56 -7.23
C ASP A 66 14.62 -9.31 -5.90
N TRP A 67 13.64 -10.23 -5.90
CA TRP A 67 13.31 -11.01 -4.71
C TRP A 67 14.42 -11.96 -4.25
N SER A 68 15.39 -12.31 -5.13
CA SER A 68 16.56 -13.11 -4.72
C SER A 68 17.50 -12.29 -3.83
N ASP A 69 17.60 -10.98 -4.05
CA ASP A 69 18.39 -10.08 -3.20
C ASP A 69 17.75 -9.90 -1.83
N ILE A 70 16.42 -9.86 -1.77
CA ILE A 70 15.67 -9.87 -0.49
C ILE A 70 15.92 -11.17 0.27
N LYS A 71 15.88 -12.34 -0.41
CA LYS A 71 16.16 -13.63 0.22
C LYS A 71 17.59 -13.71 0.77
N ASP A 72 18.56 -13.21 0.01
CA ASP A 72 19.95 -13.18 0.44
C ASP A 72 20.15 -12.31 1.71
N LEU A 73 19.46 -11.16 1.80
CA LEU A 73 19.42 -10.36 3.01
C LEU A 73 18.72 -11.10 4.18
N ALA A 74 17.67 -11.86 3.89
CA ALA A 74 16.88 -12.59 4.89
C ALA A 74 17.64 -13.76 5.53
N GLU A 75 18.72 -14.25 4.91
CA GLU A 75 19.61 -15.26 5.49
C GLU A 75 20.31 -14.74 6.75
N ASP A 76 20.70 -13.46 6.74
CA ASP A 76 21.52 -12.85 7.80
C ASP A 76 20.72 -11.95 8.74
N TYR A 77 19.60 -11.35 8.24
CA TYR A 77 18.84 -10.34 8.96
C TYR A 77 17.35 -10.71 9.10
N ASP A 78 16.73 -10.34 10.21
CA ASP A 78 15.27 -10.34 10.32
C ASP A 78 14.73 -9.16 9.52
N LEU A 79 14.04 -9.44 8.40
CA LEU A 79 13.54 -8.40 7.49
C LEU A 79 12.13 -7.97 7.85
N LEU A 80 11.90 -6.65 7.73
CA LEU A 80 10.60 -6.01 7.82
C LEU A 80 10.31 -5.24 6.53
N LEU A 81 9.12 -5.43 5.96
CA LEU A 81 8.60 -4.68 4.81
C LEU A 81 7.25 -4.02 5.14
N ASP A 82 6.91 -2.99 4.37
CA ASP A 82 5.63 -2.29 4.47
C ASP A 82 4.56 -2.90 3.54
N ILE A 83 3.32 -2.94 4.02
CA ILE A 83 2.13 -3.11 3.18
C ILE A 83 1.24 -1.89 3.37
N MET A 84 0.95 -1.17 2.29
CA MET A 84 -0.01 -0.07 2.27
C MET A 84 -1.43 -0.66 2.20
N VAL A 85 -2.02 -0.93 3.39
CA VAL A 85 -3.31 -1.61 3.47
C VAL A 85 -4.49 -0.74 3.06
N ASN A 86 -4.29 0.59 3.04
CA ASN A 86 -5.34 1.52 2.65
C ASN A 86 -5.43 1.76 1.14
N HIS A 87 -4.33 1.69 0.39
CA HIS A 87 -4.29 2.16 -0.99
C HIS A 87 -3.26 1.44 -1.85
N ILE A 88 -3.44 1.59 -3.17
CA ILE A 88 -2.51 1.14 -4.21
C ILE A 88 -2.34 2.26 -5.25
N SER A 89 -1.32 2.16 -6.10
CA SER A 89 -1.10 3.13 -7.17
C SER A 89 -2.25 3.16 -8.17
N GLN A 90 -2.57 4.37 -8.66
CA GLN A 90 -3.41 4.55 -9.86
C GLN A 90 -2.87 3.78 -11.06
N GLN A 91 -1.53 3.66 -11.18
CA GLN A 91 -0.88 2.91 -12.28
C GLN A 91 -0.80 1.40 -12.04
N SER A 92 -1.38 0.89 -10.95
CA SER A 92 -1.44 -0.55 -10.72
C SER A 92 -2.23 -1.25 -11.83
N PRO A 93 -1.87 -2.49 -12.21
CA PRO A 93 -2.62 -3.24 -13.23
C PRO A 93 -4.09 -3.43 -12.84
N TYR A 94 -4.41 -3.48 -11.56
CA TYR A 94 -5.77 -3.60 -11.03
C TYR A 94 -6.61 -2.35 -11.34
N PHE A 95 -6.07 -1.16 -11.05
CA PHE A 95 -6.81 0.09 -11.30
C PHE A 95 -6.83 0.45 -12.78
N GLN A 96 -5.79 0.11 -13.54
CA GLN A 96 -5.78 0.30 -15.00
C GLN A 96 -6.85 -0.57 -15.68
N ASP A 97 -7.05 -1.81 -15.24
CA ASP A 97 -8.16 -2.63 -15.74
C ASP A 97 -9.53 -2.03 -15.34
N PHE A 98 -9.65 -1.50 -14.12
CA PHE A 98 -10.85 -0.79 -13.69
C PHE A 98 -11.13 0.46 -14.53
N LEU A 99 -10.13 1.29 -14.83
CA LEU A 99 -10.29 2.46 -15.71
C LEU A 99 -10.75 2.06 -17.11
N LYS A 100 -10.26 0.95 -17.63
CA LYS A 100 -10.62 0.45 -18.95
C LYS A 100 -12.04 -0.11 -18.99
N ASN A 101 -12.44 -0.91 -18.03
CA ASN A 101 -13.65 -1.73 -18.06
C ASN A 101 -14.76 -1.24 -17.12
N GLY A 102 -14.47 -0.32 -16.18
CA GLY A 102 -15.41 0.15 -15.19
C GLY A 102 -15.90 -0.99 -14.29
N ARG A 103 -17.22 -1.07 -14.13
CA ARG A 103 -17.86 -2.08 -13.29
C ARG A 103 -17.81 -3.50 -13.85
N ASP A 104 -17.46 -3.64 -15.14
CA ASP A 104 -17.21 -4.95 -15.76
C ASP A 104 -15.78 -5.45 -15.53
N SER A 105 -14.92 -4.68 -14.89
CA SER A 105 -13.59 -5.11 -14.47
C SER A 105 -13.68 -6.24 -13.46
N GLN A 106 -12.82 -7.25 -13.58
CA GLN A 106 -12.67 -8.27 -12.56
C GLN A 106 -12.17 -7.71 -11.22
N TYR A 107 -11.63 -6.49 -11.22
CA TYR A 107 -11.13 -5.78 -10.06
C TYR A 107 -12.05 -4.65 -9.57
N ALA A 108 -13.30 -4.58 -10.07
CA ALA A 108 -14.23 -3.52 -9.70
C ALA A 108 -14.47 -3.46 -8.17
N ASP A 109 -14.47 -4.63 -7.52
CA ASP A 109 -14.67 -4.72 -6.07
C ASP A 109 -13.42 -4.35 -5.24
N TYR A 110 -12.28 -4.12 -5.89
CA TYR A 110 -11.08 -3.67 -5.19
C TYR A 110 -11.20 -2.23 -4.68
N PHE A 111 -12.01 -1.40 -5.33
CA PHE A 111 -12.00 0.03 -5.13
C PHE A 111 -13.28 0.53 -4.46
N LEU A 112 -13.11 1.56 -3.62
CA LEU A 112 -14.21 2.23 -2.94
C LEU A 112 -14.81 3.29 -3.87
N THR A 113 -15.80 2.91 -4.68
CA THR A 113 -16.64 3.88 -5.37
C THR A 113 -17.57 4.58 -4.38
N LEU A 114 -17.99 5.80 -4.69
CA LEU A 114 -18.81 6.56 -3.73
C LEU A 114 -20.16 5.92 -3.41
N GLU A 115 -20.71 5.10 -4.32
CA GLU A 115 -21.94 4.35 -4.04
C GLU A 115 -21.80 3.31 -2.94
N LYS A 116 -20.59 2.82 -2.69
CA LYS A 116 -20.31 1.93 -1.55
C LYS A 116 -20.36 2.67 -0.20
N ILE A 117 -20.26 3.99 -0.21
CA ILE A 117 -20.27 4.86 0.97
C ILE A 117 -21.61 5.60 1.10
N TRP A 118 -22.01 6.33 0.06
CA TRP A 118 -23.31 7.03 -0.03
C TRP A 118 -24.22 6.29 -1.01
N LYS A 119 -25.41 5.88 -0.57
CA LYS A 119 -26.34 5.02 -1.35
C LYS A 119 -26.64 5.52 -2.76
N ASP A 120 -26.63 6.84 -2.96
CA ASP A 120 -26.89 7.47 -4.27
C ASP A 120 -25.59 7.89 -4.98
N GLY A 121 -24.43 7.52 -4.42
CA GLY A 121 -23.12 7.92 -4.93
C GLY A 121 -22.83 9.41 -4.83
N GLN A 122 -23.68 10.18 -4.13
CA GLN A 122 -23.50 11.61 -3.98
C GLN A 122 -22.95 11.94 -2.59
N PRO A 123 -21.74 12.56 -2.52
CA PRO A 123 -21.14 12.92 -1.24
C PRO A 123 -21.95 14.04 -0.57
N VAL A 124 -22.20 13.88 0.71
CA VAL A 124 -22.89 14.88 1.55
C VAL A 124 -21.87 15.70 2.32
N GLN A 125 -21.90 17.02 2.16
CA GLN A 125 -20.90 17.91 2.75
C GLN A 125 -20.83 17.79 4.28
N SER A 126 -21.97 17.65 4.97
CA SER A 126 -22.00 17.48 6.44
C SER A 126 -21.33 16.18 6.92
N ASP A 127 -21.26 15.15 6.07
CA ASP A 127 -20.49 13.94 6.38
C ASP A 127 -18.99 14.19 6.18
N ILE A 128 -18.64 14.86 5.06
CA ILE A 128 -17.25 15.23 4.74
C ILE A 128 -16.65 16.11 5.82
N ASP A 129 -17.42 17.07 6.34
CA ASP A 129 -16.97 18.00 7.39
C ASP A 129 -16.60 17.30 8.72
N GLN A 130 -17.06 16.05 8.93
CA GLN A 130 -16.74 15.25 10.10
C GLN A 130 -15.47 14.40 9.90
N MET A 131 -15.00 14.27 8.64
CA MET A 131 -13.90 13.36 8.30
C MET A 131 -12.53 13.99 8.58
N PHE A 132 -11.58 13.15 8.96
CA PHE A 132 -10.18 13.54 9.05
C PHE A 132 -9.52 13.40 7.68
N LEU A 133 -9.61 14.45 6.89
CA LEU A 133 -9.12 14.45 5.52
C LEU A 133 -7.62 14.73 5.42
N ARG A 134 -6.98 14.06 4.46
CA ARG A 134 -5.58 14.32 4.05
C ARG A 134 -5.51 15.10 2.74
N ARG A 135 -6.65 15.32 2.09
CA ARG A 135 -6.83 16.08 0.85
C ARG A 135 -8.05 16.98 0.99
N GLU A 136 -8.23 17.90 0.04
CA GLU A 136 -9.38 18.80 0.00
C GLU A 136 -10.71 18.03 -0.13
N GLN A 137 -10.70 16.96 -0.96
CA GLN A 137 -11.84 16.06 -1.13
C GLN A 137 -11.40 14.60 -0.89
N PRO A 138 -12.27 13.75 -0.31
CA PRO A 138 -11.95 12.34 -0.04
C PRO A 138 -12.00 11.44 -1.27
N TYR A 139 -12.23 11.99 -2.47
CA TYR A 139 -12.36 11.24 -3.71
C TYR A 139 -11.66 11.95 -4.87
N SER A 140 -11.44 11.21 -5.95
CA SER A 140 -11.04 11.71 -7.25
C SER A 140 -11.96 11.19 -8.33
N GLU A 141 -12.07 11.95 -9.42
CA GLU A 141 -12.89 11.62 -10.59
C GLU A 141 -12.04 10.99 -11.68
N PHE A 142 -12.51 9.89 -12.23
CA PHE A 142 -11.85 9.14 -13.30
C PHE A 142 -12.82 8.86 -14.42
N VAL A 143 -12.37 8.99 -15.67
CA VAL A 143 -13.15 8.62 -16.85
C VAL A 143 -12.96 7.14 -17.14
N ILE A 144 -14.06 6.40 -17.20
CA ILE A 144 -14.06 4.98 -17.61
C ILE A 144 -13.98 4.91 -19.12
N GLU A 145 -12.93 4.31 -19.67
CA GLU A 145 -12.66 4.29 -21.12
C GLU A 145 -13.79 3.62 -21.91
N LYS A 146 -14.33 2.51 -21.40
CA LYS A 146 -15.38 1.73 -22.08
C LYS A 146 -16.70 2.48 -22.25
N THR A 147 -17.08 3.31 -21.28
CA THR A 147 -18.40 3.98 -21.27
C THR A 147 -18.29 5.49 -21.48
N GLY A 148 -17.15 6.09 -21.24
CA GLY A 148 -16.95 7.55 -21.18
C GLY A 148 -17.56 8.21 -19.95
N GLU A 149 -18.10 7.43 -19.03
CA GLU A 149 -18.69 7.94 -17.78
C GLU A 149 -17.62 8.30 -16.77
N VAL A 150 -17.93 9.25 -15.88
CA VAL A 150 -17.07 9.63 -14.77
C VAL A 150 -17.42 8.81 -13.55
N GLU A 151 -16.46 8.04 -13.06
CA GLU A 151 -16.58 7.33 -11.80
C GLU A 151 -15.80 8.08 -10.70
N LYS A 152 -16.42 8.23 -9.52
CA LYS A 152 -15.82 8.81 -8.35
C LYS A 152 -15.33 7.70 -7.43
N VAL A 153 -14.03 7.70 -7.16
CA VAL A 153 -13.38 6.68 -6.32
C VAL A 153 -12.71 7.35 -5.13
N TRP A 154 -12.81 6.75 -3.97
CA TRP A 154 -12.19 7.26 -2.74
C TRP A 154 -10.68 7.33 -2.86
N THR A 155 -10.11 8.44 -2.39
CA THR A 155 -8.68 8.72 -2.41
C THR A 155 -8.30 9.49 -1.14
N THR A 156 -7.77 8.77 -0.15
CA THR A 156 -7.35 9.39 1.12
C THR A 156 -6.08 10.21 0.96
N PHE A 157 -5.13 9.71 0.20
CA PHE A 157 -3.79 10.30 0.01
C PHE A 157 -3.58 10.75 -1.43
N GLY A 158 -2.34 11.14 -1.71
CA GLY A 158 -1.87 11.56 -3.01
C GLY A 158 -1.72 13.08 -3.14
N LYS A 159 -0.87 13.49 -4.08
CA LYS A 159 -0.49 14.90 -4.32
C LYS A 159 -1.06 15.45 -5.61
N THR A 160 -1.49 14.57 -6.51
CA THR A 160 -2.05 14.94 -7.82
C THR A 160 -3.58 15.00 -7.80
N THR A 161 -4.18 15.55 -8.86
CA THR A 161 -5.62 15.52 -9.10
C THR A 161 -5.84 15.13 -10.56
N PRO A 162 -6.43 13.94 -10.82
CA PRO A 162 -6.84 12.91 -9.87
C PRO A 162 -5.66 12.30 -9.09
N SER A 163 -5.97 11.65 -7.97
CA SER A 163 -4.93 11.10 -7.10
C SER A 163 -4.15 9.97 -7.77
N GLU A 164 -2.86 9.91 -7.47
CA GLU A 164 -1.98 8.78 -7.81
C GLU A 164 -2.12 7.60 -6.86
N GLN A 165 -2.85 7.76 -5.73
CA GLN A 165 -3.10 6.71 -4.73
C GLN A 165 -4.61 6.49 -4.61
N ILE A 166 -5.04 5.25 -4.82
CA ILE A 166 -6.45 4.85 -4.87
C ILE A 166 -6.75 3.92 -3.70
N ASP A 167 -7.78 4.26 -2.91
CA ASP A 167 -8.12 3.48 -1.73
C ASP A 167 -8.73 2.12 -2.10
N LEU A 168 -8.31 1.11 -1.35
CA LEU A 168 -8.81 -0.26 -1.47
C LEU A 168 -10.04 -0.45 -0.57
N ASP A 169 -10.98 -1.24 -1.04
CA ASP A 169 -12.13 -1.68 -0.25
C ASP A 169 -11.75 -2.89 0.60
N VAL A 170 -11.36 -2.66 1.85
CA VAL A 170 -10.96 -3.72 2.78
C VAL A 170 -12.09 -4.68 3.18
N HIS A 171 -13.34 -4.35 2.86
CA HIS A 171 -14.48 -5.26 3.04
C HIS A 171 -14.63 -6.24 1.88
N SER A 172 -14.01 -5.97 0.73
CA SER A 172 -14.02 -6.87 -0.42
C SER A 172 -13.26 -8.16 -0.13
N GLU A 173 -13.90 -9.29 -0.38
CA GLU A 173 -13.24 -10.61 -0.27
C GLU A 173 -12.06 -10.75 -1.24
N GLN A 174 -12.12 -10.08 -2.39
CA GLN A 174 -11.02 -10.08 -3.35
C GLN A 174 -9.82 -9.30 -2.82
N VAL A 175 -10.02 -8.17 -2.12
CA VAL A 175 -8.94 -7.41 -1.49
C VAL A 175 -8.35 -8.17 -0.32
N LYS A 176 -9.17 -8.86 0.48
CA LYS A 176 -8.69 -9.76 1.54
C LYS A 176 -7.82 -10.87 0.97
N GLN A 177 -8.24 -11.48 -0.15
CA GLN A 177 -7.44 -12.51 -0.83
C GLN A 177 -6.12 -11.94 -1.35
N LEU A 178 -6.12 -10.71 -1.92
CA LEU A 178 -4.88 -10.03 -2.32
C LEU A 178 -3.91 -9.89 -1.14
N PHE A 179 -4.38 -9.46 0.03
CA PHE A 179 -3.52 -9.37 1.22
C PHE A 179 -3.00 -10.72 1.68
N ILE A 180 -3.84 -11.76 1.66
CA ILE A 180 -3.41 -13.13 1.97
C ILE A 180 -2.27 -13.57 1.02
N ASP A 181 -2.41 -13.29 -0.27
CA ASP A 181 -1.41 -13.67 -1.27
C ASP A 181 -0.11 -12.86 -1.09
N ILE A 182 -0.19 -11.58 -0.74
CA ILE A 182 0.96 -10.73 -0.39
C ILE A 182 1.68 -11.31 0.85
N PHE A 183 0.95 -11.63 1.92
CA PHE A 183 1.55 -12.21 3.13
C PHE A 183 2.24 -13.56 2.85
N LYS A 184 1.62 -14.42 2.05
CA LYS A 184 2.23 -15.69 1.62
C LYS A 184 3.51 -15.43 0.83
N HIS A 185 3.45 -14.53 -0.15
CA HIS A 185 4.60 -14.17 -0.97
C HIS A 185 5.75 -13.63 -0.12
N PHE A 186 5.46 -12.75 0.84
CA PHE A 186 6.46 -12.22 1.77
C PHE A 186 7.08 -13.33 2.63
N HIS A 187 6.26 -14.22 3.18
CA HIS A 187 6.73 -15.35 3.97
C HIS A 187 7.66 -16.26 3.17
N GLU A 188 7.30 -16.59 1.92
CA GLU A 188 8.10 -17.42 1.00
C GLU A 188 9.45 -16.76 0.61
N ASN A 189 9.53 -15.44 0.74
CA ASN A 189 10.74 -14.66 0.51
C ASN A 189 11.49 -14.27 1.78
N GLY A 190 11.17 -14.88 2.94
CA GLY A 190 11.92 -14.74 4.18
C GLY A 190 11.57 -13.51 5.02
N ILE A 191 10.51 -12.77 4.67
CA ILE A 191 10.06 -11.62 5.47
C ILE A 191 9.45 -12.12 6.78
N LYS A 192 9.92 -11.58 7.90
CA LYS A 192 9.48 -12.00 9.24
C LYS A 192 8.53 -11.02 9.92
N ILE A 193 8.56 -9.76 9.51
CA ILE A 193 7.76 -8.69 10.11
C ILE A 193 7.13 -7.89 8.98
N VAL A 194 5.88 -7.49 9.19
CA VAL A 194 5.17 -6.59 8.27
C VAL A 194 4.70 -5.36 9.04
N ARG A 195 4.97 -4.18 8.49
CA ARG A 195 4.37 -2.94 8.95
C ARG A 195 3.13 -2.64 8.10
N LEU A 196 1.97 -2.49 8.74
CA LEU A 196 0.75 -2.06 8.06
C LEU A 196 0.74 -0.54 7.98
N ASP A 197 1.04 -0.01 6.80
CA ASP A 197 1.01 1.44 6.57
C ASP A 197 -0.42 1.94 6.39
N ALA A 198 -0.69 3.15 6.86
CA ALA A 198 -1.98 3.83 6.73
C ALA A 198 -3.19 3.07 7.32
N VAL A 199 -2.98 2.11 8.24
CA VAL A 199 -4.03 1.27 8.82
C VAL A 199 -5.19 2.06 9.43
N GLY A 200 -4.92 3.22 10.03
CA GLY A 200 -5.96 4.07 10.62
C GLY A 200 -7.00 4.61 9.63
N TYR A 201 -6.73 4.54 8.33
CA TYR A 201 -7.59 5.09 7.26
C TYR A 201 -8.40 4.02 6.52
N VAL A 202 -8.23 2.74 6.80
CA VAL A 202 -8.83 1.66 6.00
C VAL A 202 -10.36 1.63 6.04
N LEU A 203 -10.96 2.06 7.16
CA LEU A 203 -12.41 2.04 7.34
C LEU A 203 -13.05 3.40 7.00
N LYS A 204 -14.05 3.37 6.10
CA LYS A 204 -14.85 4.53 5.70
C LYS A 204 -16.28 4.34 6.21
N LYS A 205 -16.64 5.07 7.28
CA LYS A 205 -17.95 4.96 7.94
C LYS A 205 -18.56 6.34 8.13
N LEU A 206 -19.71 6.57 7.51
CA LEU A 206 -20.44 7.85 7.65
C LEU A 206 -20.76 8.15 9.11
N GLY A 207 -20.75 9.43 9.45
CA GLY A 207 -20.96 9.89 10.85
C GLY A 207 -19.74 9.68 11.74
N THR A 208 -18.57 9.37 11.17
CA THR A 208 -17.28 9.24 11.88
C THR A 208 -16.19 10.06 11.19
N SER A 209 -15.03 10.16 11.86
CA SER A 209 -13.85 10.81 11.26
C SER A 209 -13.21 10.00 10.11
N CYS A 210 -13.64 8.78 9.84
CA CYS A 210 -12.97 7.82 8.94
C CYS A 210 -11.48 7.61 9.28
N PHE A 211 -11.11 7.81 10.55
CA PHE A 211 -9.76 7.60 11.05
C PHE A 211 -9.83 6.89 12.41
N PHE A 212 -9.20 5.71 12.51
CA PHE A 212 -9.28 4.80 13.66
C PHE A 212 -10.72 4.61 14.14
N VAL A 213 -11.59 4.14 13.23
CA VAL A 213 -13.02 3.94 13.50
C VAL A 213 -13.21 2.79 14.48
N GLU A 214 -13.39 3.11 15.75
CA GLU A 214 -13.63 2.14 16.83
C GLU A 214 -15.11 1.73 16.91
N PRO A 215 -15.43 0.48 17.29
CA PRO A 215 -14.49 -0.62 17.55
C PRO A 215 -14.03 -1.35 16.28
N ASP A 216 -14.59 -1.03 15.12
CA ASP A 216 -14.51 -1.78 13.86
C ASP A 216 -13.05 -1.97 13.40
N ILE A 217 -12.15 -1.01 13.72
CA ILE A 217 -10.72 -1.09 13.34
C ILE A 217 -10.00 -2.29 13.99
N TYR A 218 -10.49 -2.79 15.11
CA TYR A 218 -9.89 -3.92 15.82
C TYR A 218 -10.31 -5.28 15.25
N GLU A 219 -11.28 -5.28 14.32
CA GLU A 219 -11.74 -6.47 13.58
C GLU A 219 -11.05 -6.61 12.22
N PHE A 220 -10.41 -5.55 11.74
CA PHE A 220 -9.58 -5.53 10.53
C PHE A 220 -8.25 -6.25 10.77
#